data_6893b09777640889ed92a0cbc6d45613
#
_entry.id   6893b09777640889ed92a0cbc6d45613
#
_cell.length_a   1.000
_cell.length_b   1.000
_cell.length_c   1.000
_cell.angle_alpha   90.00
_cell.angle_beta   90.00
_cell.angle_gamma   90.00
#
_symmetry.space_group_name_H-M   'P 1'
#
loop_
_entity.id
_entity.type
_entity.pdbx_description
1 polymer ?
#
loop_
_entity_poly.entity_id
_entity_poly.type
_entity_poly.pdbx_seq_one_letter_code
_entity_poly.pdbx_strand_id
1 'polypeptide(L)'
;MQERLKALAELQKVDLEVVALRKSAEVYPKQMGELERELSVAKSEVEAERTKLLDVERQRRTLEKNIAEEKEKVRKWEARLAEQRSTREYAALAREIDIAKKANTTMAEELVELGKIQVQLREVVKTKDQQYAAKVADIGAKLNELRGKSAAFEGQVKELEGKRAEVSKGVHPPLLSRYETVRRRRSPALVTVIAGKCQGCNMILPPQLYNTLKTSLETDVCPSCQRIICAPEAIEPPPAKKG
;
A
#
# COMPACT_ATOMS: atom_id res chain seq x y z
N MET A 1 -29.73 35.24 18.36
CA MET A 1 -29.20 33.89 18.70
C MET A 1 -29.47 32.88 17.61
N GLN A 2 -30.67 32.75 17.08
CA GLN A 2 -31.06 31.82 16.01
C GLN A 2 -30.19 31.91 14.75
N GLU A 3 -29.86 33.10 14.24
CA GLU A 3 -29.00 33.26 13.05
C GLU A 3 -27.62 32.68 13.26
N ARG A 4 -27.03 32.80 14.46
CA ARG A 4 -25.74 32.22 14.83
C ARG A 4 -25.77 30.70 14.84
N LEU A 5 -26.90 30.11 15.25
CA LEU A 5 -27.09 28.66 15.26
C LEU A 5 -27.33 28.11 13.85
N LYS A 6 -28.05 28.84 13.02
CA LYS A 6 -28.19 28.49 11.58
C LYS A 6 -26.84 28.47 10.89
N ALA A 7 -26.04 29.53 11.09
CA ALA A 7 -24.67 29.57 10.50
C ALA A 7 -23.80 28.39 10.99
N LEU A 8 -23.91 28.00 12.28
CA LEU A 8 -23.20 26.85 12.81
C LEU A 8 -23.72 25.53 12.23
N ALA A 9 -25.04 25.38 12.03
CA ALA A 9 -25.62 24.21 11.39
C ALA A 9 -25.23 24.07 9.96
N GLU A 10 -25.16 25.18 9.21
CA GLU A 10 -24.62 25.19 7.84
C GLU A 10 -23.14 24.81 7.79
N LEU A 11 -22.31 25.35 8.72
CA LEU A 11 -20.92 24.96 8.84
C LEU A 11 -20.79 23.44 9.10
N GLN A 12 -21.59 22.90 10.02
CA GLN A 12 -21.59 21.45 10.27
C GLN A 12 -22.00 20.64 9.05
N LYS A 13 -22.96 21.11 8.25
CA LYS A 13 -23.38 20.42 7.03
C LYS A 13 -22.21 20.27 6.05
N VAL A 14 -21.48 21.35 5.81
CA VAL A 14 -20.27 21.31 4.99
C VAL A 14 -19.21 20.38 5.60
N ASP A 15 -19.01 20.42 6.91
CA ASP A 15 -18.06 19.53 7.59
C ASP A 15 -18.43 18.05 7.47
N LEU A 16 -19.70 17.70 7.52
CA LEU A 16 -20.20 16.34 7.33
C LEU A 16 -20.01 15.88 5.87
N GLU A 17 -20.22 16.76 4.90
CA GLU A 17 -19.94 16.48 3.49
C GLU A 17 -18.46 16.21 3.26
N VAL A 18 -17.57 17.02 3.83
CA VAL A 18 -16.11 16.79 3.76
C VAL A 18 -15.72 15.43 4.36
N VAL A 19 -16.30 15.10 5.54
CA VAL A 19 -16.02 13.80 6.18
C VAL A 19 -16.53 12.64 5.34
N ALA A 20 -17.73 12.74 4.78
CA ALA A 20 -18.31 11.71 3.92
C ALA A 20 -17.47 11.52 2.66
N LEU A 21 -17.04 12.62 2.04
CA LEU A 21 -16.21 12.59 0.84
C LEU A 21 -14.84 11.98 1.09
N ARG A 22 -14.18 12.37 2.19
CA ARG A 22 -12.88 11.77 2.59
C ARG A 22 -13.01 10.28 2.86
N LYS A 23 -14.08 9.86 3.55
CA LYS A 23 -14.33 8.43 3.79
C LYS A 23 -14.55 7.65 2.50
N SER A 24 -15.26 8.22 1.53
CA SER A 24 -15.44 7.60 0.21
C SER A 24 -14.13 7.51 -0.57
N ALA A 25 -13.23 8.50 -0.40
CA ALA A 25 -11.93 8.51 -1.06
C ALA A 25 -10.92 7.51 -0.46
N GLU A 26 -11.09 7.06 0.78
CA GLU A 26 -10.19 6.10 1.44
C GLU A 26 -10.04 4.75 0.70
N VAL A 27 -10.99 4.41 -0.15
CA VAL A 27 -10.93 3.18 -0.96
C VAL A 27 -9.79 3.21 -1.97
N TYR A 28 -9.49 4.39 -2.56
CA TYR A 28 -8.49 4.51 -3.62
C TYR A 28 -7.05 4.23 -3.15
N PRO A 29 -6.55 4.81 -2.05
CA PRO A 29 -5.23 4.46 -1.52
C PRO A 29 -5.09 2.97 -1.17
N LYS A 30 -6.14 2.33 -0.67
CA LYS A 30 -6.13 0.90 -0.37
C LYS A 30 -5.98 0.07 -1.65
N GLN A 31 -6.80 0.35 -2.68
CA GLN A 31 -6.71 -0.34 -3.96
C GLN A 31 -5.36 -0.11 -4.66
N MET A 32 -4.83 1.12 -4.62
CA MET A 32 -3.49 1.40 -5.16
C MET A 32 -2.41 0.59 -4.44
N GLY A 33 -2.47 0.54 -3.10
CA GLY A 33 -1.53 -0.25 -2.31
C GLY A 33 -1.59 -1.77 -2.58
N GLU A 34 -2.77 -2.31 -2.88
CA GLU A 34 -2.93 -3.72 -3.28
C GLU A 34 -2.29 -3.98 -4.66
N LEU A 35 -2.54 -3.11 -5.64
CA LEU A 35 -1.95 -3.21 -6.97
C LEU A 35 -0.43 -3.05 -6.96
N GLU A 36 0.09 -2.13 -6.17
CA GLU A 36 1.54 -1.94 -5.99
C GLU A 36 2.20 -3.16 -5.32
N ARG A 37 1.53 -3.78 -4.36
CA ARG A 37 1.99 -5.05 -3.77
C ARG A 37 2.01 -6.19 -4.79
N GLU A 38 0.99 -6.29 -5.63
CA GLU A 38 0.95 -7.29 -6.70
C GLU A 38 2.13 -7.13 -7.67
N LEU A 39 2.45 -5.90 -8.07
CA LEU A 39 3.64 -5.61 -8.88
C LEU A 39 4.94 -5.97 -8.17
N SER A 40 5.04 -5.65 -6.88
CA SER A 40 6.23 -5.98 -6.08
C SER A 40 6.46 -7.49 -5.99
N VAL A 41 5.40 -8.28 -5.78
CA VAL A 41 5.48 -9.75 -5.77
C VAL A 41 5.91 -10.27 -7.13
N ALA A 42 5.27 -9.83 -8.21
CA ALA A 42 5.64 -10.25 -9.56
C ALA A 42 7.10 -9.89 -9.91
N LYS A 43 7.57 -8.72 -9.49
CA LYS A 43 8.97 -8.33 -9.63
C LYS A 43 9.92 -9.26 -8.88
N SER A 44 9.60 -9.57 -7.62
CA SER A 44 10.45 -10.46 -6.82
C SER A 44 10.54 -11.87 -7.38
N GLU A 45 9.47 -12.38 -8.01
CA GLU A 45 9.49 -13.66 -8.70
C GLU A 45 10.45 -13.67 -9.90
N VAL A 46 10.43 -12.61 -10.71
CA VAL A 46 11.35 -12.46 -11.83
C VAL A 46 12.81 -12.41 -11.35
N GLU A 47 13.09 -11.60 -10.33
CA GLU A 47 14.44 -11.46 -9.77
C GLU A 47 14.95 -12.77 -9.15
N ALA A 48 14.07 -13.56 -8.55
CA ALA A 48 14.43 -14.88 -8.02
C ALA A 48 14.89 -15.83 -9.15
N GLU A 49 14.17 -15.88 -10.28
CA GLU A 49 14.58 -16.72 -11.41
C GLU A 49 15.85 -16.20 -12.10
N ARG A 50 16.04 -14.90 -12.21
CA ARG A 50 17.28 -14.29 -12.71
C ARG A 50 18.47 -14.64 -11.81
N THR A 51 18.29 -14.64 -10.50
CA THR A 51 19.36 -15.03 -9.56
C THR A 51 19.77 -16.49 -9.77
N LYS A 52 18.80 -17.41 -9.92
CA LYS A 52 19.09 -18.82 -10.23
C LYS A 52 19.87 -18.97 -11.53
N LEU A 53 19.47 -18.22 -12.58
CA LEU A 53 20.20 -18.23 -13.85
C LEU A 53 21.64 -17.76 -13.70
N LEU A 54 21.86 -16.66 -12.98
CA LEU A 54 23.18 -16.13 -12.70
C LEU A 54 24.07 -17.12 -11.92
N ASP A 55 23.50 -17.83 -10.97
CA ASP A 55 24.21 -18.83 -10.18
C ASP A 55 24.64 -20.02 -11.05
N VAL A 56 23.76 -20.52 -11.92
CA VAL A 56 24.11 -21.58 -12.90
C VAL A 56 25.17 -21.10 -13.87
N GLU A 57 25.10 -19.87 -14.35
CA GLU A 57 26.13 -19.30 -15.23
C GLU A 57 27.49 -19.18 -14.54
N ARG A 58 27.52 -18.83 -13.24
CA ARG A 58 28.76 -18.82 -12.44
C ARG A 58 29.34 -20.23 -12.27
N GLN A 59 28.48 -21.19 -11.91
CA GLN A 59 28.89 -22.59 -11.77
C GLN A 59 29.50 -23.13 -13.06
N ARG A 60 28.86 -22.89 -14.20
CA ARG A 60 29.36 -23.27 -15.51
C ARG A 60 30.74 -22.68 -15.80
N ARG A 61 30.90 -21.37 -15.60
CA ARG A 61 32.22 -20.71 -15.84
C ARG A 61 33.30 -21.28 -14.95
N THR A 62 33.01 -21.56 -13.70
CA THR A 62 33.96 -22.17 -12.76
C THR A 62 34.33 -23.57 -13.23
N LEU A 63 33.35 -24.37 -13.63
CA LEU A 63 33.57 -25.73 -14.09
C LEU A 63 34.37 -25.77 -15.41
N GLU A 64 34.05 -24.89 -16.38
CA GLU A 64 34.77 -24.71 -17.60
C GLU A 64 36.26 -24.38 -17.35
N LYS A 65 36.53 -23.47 -16.40
CA LYS A 65 37.90 -23.13 -15.99
C LYS A 65 38.62 -24.32 -15.36
N ASN A 66 37.96 -25.02 -14.44
CA ASN A 66 38.55 -26.21 -13.80
C ASN A 66 38.89 -27.30 -14.81
N ILE A 67 37.99 -27.59 -15.76
CA ILE A 67 38.21 -28.54 -16.84
C ILE A 67 39.42 -28.12 -17.68
N ALA A 68 39.56 -26.84 -18.01
CA ALA A 68 40.68 -26.35 -18.80
C ALA A 68 42.03 -26.50 -18.05
N GLU A 69 42.06 -26.18 -16.75
CA GLU A 69 43.21 -26.31 -15.87
C GLU A 69 43.62 -27.79 -15.71
N GLU A 70 42.66 -28.67 -15.48
CA GLU A 70 42.92 -30.11 -15.31
C GLU A 70 43.38 -30.77 -16.62
N LYS A 71 42.80 -30.38 -17.76
CA LYS A 71 43.28 -30.83 -19.08
C LYS A 71 44.74 -30.44 -19.33
N GLU A 72 45.12 -29.23 -18.95
CA GLU A 72 46.50 -28.77 -19.12
C GLU A 72 47.47 -29.51 -18.17
N LYS A 73 47.04 -29.85 -16.96
CA LYS A 73 47.80 -30.72 -16.03
C LYS A 73 48.01 -32.12 -16.62
N VAL A 74 46.93 -32.74 -17.13
CA VAL A 74 47.00 -34.07 -17.76
C VAL A 74 47.96 -34.03 -18.92
N ARG A 75 47.91 -33.02 -19.78
CA ARG A 75 48.82 -32.84 -20.90
C ARG A 75 50.29 -32.80 -20.46
N LYS A 76 50.62 -32.05 -19.40
CA LYS A 76 51.95 -31.99 -18.82
C LYS A 76 52.40 -33.33 -18.25
N TRP A 77 51.51 -34.08 -17.60
CA TRP A 77 51.76 -35.39 -17.04
C TRP A 77 51.98 -36.44 -18.14
N GLU A 78 51.25 -36.39 -19.25
CA GLU A 78 51.44 -37.25 -20.41
C GLU A 78 52.82 -37.03 -21.04
N ALA A 79 53.24 -35.77 -21.19
CA ALA A 79 54.56 -35.45 -21.68
C ALA A 79 55.65 -36.00 -20.74
N ARG A 80 55.48 -35.83 -19.44
CA ARG A 80 56.39 -36.37 -18.41
C ARG A 80 56.42 -37.89 -18.38
N LEU A 81 55.27 -38.55 -18.62
CA LEU A 81 55.17 -40.02 -18.66
C LEU A 81 56.02 -40.60 -19.78
N ALA A 82 56.11 -39.93 -20.94
CA ALA A 82 56.93 -40.36 -22.05
C ALA A 82 58.47 -40.35 -21.77
N GLU A 83 58.90 -39.54 -20.80
CA GLU A 83 60.27 -39.38 -20.38
C GLU A 83 60.71 -40.34 -19.25
N GLN A 84 59.76 -41.07 -18.64
CA GLN A 84 60.02 -41.94 -17.46
C GLN A 84 60.79 -43.20 -17.85
N ARG A 85 61.87 -43.44 -17.11
CA ARG A 85 62.68 -44.64 -17.26
C ARG A 85 62.40 -45.72 -16.21
N SER A 86 61.78 -45.38 -15.10
CA SER A 86 61.43 -46.28 -14.01
C SER A 86 60.08 -46.90 -14.22
N THR A 87 59.95 -48.20 -14.32
CA THR A 87 58.68 -48.95 -14.43
C THR A 87 57.70 -48.65 -13.32
N ARG A 88 58.16 -48.43 -12.08
CA ARG A 88 57.31 -48.14 -10.90
C ARG A 88 56.71 -46.71 -10.99
N GLU A 89 57.55 -45.73 -11.38
CA GLU A 89 57.11 -44.33 -11.51
C GLU A 89 56.18 -44.17 -12.73
N TYR A 90 56.49 -44.86 -13.85
CA TYR A 90 55.62 -44.93 -15.01
C TYR A 90 54.21 -45.44 -14.63
N ALA A 91 54.14 -46.59 -13.91
CA ALA A 91 52.86 -47.17 -13.51
C ALA A 91 52.07 -46.24 -12.53
N ALA A 92 52.76 -45.55 -11.63
CA ALA A 92 52.13 -44.58 -10.74
C ALA A 92 51.56 -43.38 -11.49
N LEU A 93 52.36 -42.74 -12.34
CA LEU A 93 51.92 -41.56 -13.12
C LEU A 93 50.83 -41.92 -14.12
N ALA A 94 50.90 -43.11 -14.76
CA ALA A 94 49.84 -43.60 -15.63
C ALA A 94 48.46 -43.72 -14.91
N ARG A 95 48.50 -44.21 -13.67
CA ARG A 95 47.26 -44.28 -12.83
C ARG A 95 46.72 -42.90 -12.48
N GLU A 96 47.59 -41.93 -12.14
CA GLU A 96 47.17 -40.57 -11.84
C GLU A 96 46.53 -39.91 -13.08
N ILE A 97 47.13 -40.10 -14.27
CA ILE A 97 46.58 -39.61 -15.54
C ILE A 97 45.18 -40.21 -15.82
N ASP A 98 44.99 -41.52 -15.60
CA ASP A 98 43.74 -42.21 -15.84
C ASP A 98 42.65 -41.67 -14.86
N ILE A 99 43.01 -41.48 -13.61
CA ILE A 99 42.09 -40.86 -12.60
C ILE A 99 41.68 -39.44 -13.02
N ALA A 100 42.68 -38.61 -13.39
CA ALA A 100 42.43 -37.22 -13.81
C ALA A 100 41.59 -37.14 -15.10
N LYS A 101 41.80 -38.03 -16.06
CA LYS A 101 40.99 -38.13 -17.27
C LYS A 101 39.54 -38.49 -16.96
N LYS A 102 39.34 -39.47 -16.07
CA LYS A 102 37.96 -39.86 -15.62
C LYS A 102 37.28 -38.67 -14.92
N ALA A 103 37.95 -37.96 -14.02
CA ALA A 103 37.45 -36.80 -13.37
C ALA A 103 37.06 -35.70 -14.37
N ASN A 104 37.91 -35.46 -15.39
CA ASN A 104 37.60 -34.52 -16.48
C ASN A 104 36.34 -34.93 -17.27
N THR A 105 36.15 -36.22 -17.53
CA THR A 105 34.94 -36.72 -18.20
C THR A 105 33.72 -36.45 -17.38
N THR A 106 33.72 -36.75 -16.08
CA THR A 106 32.61 -36.44 -15.15
C THR A 106 32.29 -34.96 -15.10
N MET A 107 33.32 -34.10 -15.00
CA MET A 107 33.13 -32.64 -15.02
C MET A 107 32.53 -32.15 -16.36
N ALA A 108 32.93 -32.78 -17.48
CA ALA A 108 32.38 -32.45 -18.80
C ALA A 108 30.88 -32.85 -18.92
N GLU A 109 30.48 -34.00 -18.34
CA GLU A 109 29.07 -34.44 -18.27
C GLU A 109 28.26 -33.47 -17.42
N GLU A 110 28.77 -33.06 -16.25
CA GLU A 110 28.14 -32.08 -15.38
C GLU A 110 27.97 -30.72 -16.10
N LEU A 111 28.97 -30.30 -16.87
CA LEU A 111 28.91 -29.07 -17.68
C LEU A 111 27.77 -29.13 -18.72
N VAL A 112 27.53 -30.26 -19.33
CA VAL A 112 26.45 -30.48 -20.28
C VAL A 112 25.10 -30.37 -19.56
N GLU A 113 24.92 -30.98 -18.39
CA GLU A 113 23.69 -30.88 -17.61
C GLU A 113 23.41 -29.45 -17.14
N LEU A 114 24.40 -28.74 -16.63
CA LEU A 114 24.29 -27.31 -16.32
C LEU A 114 23.91 -26.48 -17.55
N GLY A 115 24.38 -26.86 -18.72
CA GLY A 115 23.98 -26.24 -19.98
C GLY A 115 22.50 -26.39 -20.30
N LYS A 116 21.93 -27.58 -20.07
CA LYS A 116 20.49 -27.83 -20.23
C LYS A 116 19.66 -27.01 -19.26
N ILE A 117 20.07 -27.00 -17.98
CA ILE A 117 19.41 -26.21 -16.93
C ILE A 117 19.45 -24.72 -17.28
N GLN A 118 20.59 -24.21 -17.78
CA GLN A 118 20.72 -22.81 -18.19
C GLN A 118 19.73 -22.43 -19.30
N VAL A 119 19.57 -23.30 -20.32
CA VAL A 119 18.62 -23.06 -21.41
C VAL A 119 17.19 -23.00 -20.88
N GLN A 120 16.83 -23.95 -20.02
CA GLN A 120 15.49 -23.98 -19.39
C GLN A 120 15.22 -22.72 -18.56
N LEU A 121 16.18 -22.32 -17.71
CA LEU A 121 16.05 -21.12 -16.89
C LEU A 121 15.93 -19.84 -17.72
N ARG A 122 16.66 -19.75 -18.85
CA ARG A 122 16.53 -18.60 -19.77
C ARG A 122 15.12 -18.47 -20.34
N GLU A 123 14.48 -19.56 -20.72
CA GLU A 123 13.10 -19.55 -21.21
C GLU A 123 12.11 -19.20 -20.08
N VAL A 124 12.34 -19.69 -18.87
CA VAL A 124 11.53 -19.33 -17.70
C VAL A 124 11.64 -17.83 -17.40
N VAL A 125 12.86 -17.29 -17.34
CA VAL A 125 13.10 -15.86 -17.12
C VAL A 125 12.43 -15.03 -18.21
N LYS A 126 12.59 -15.39 -19.47
CA LYS A 126 11.96 -14.70 -20.61
C LYS A 126 10.44 -14.68 -20.49
N THR A 127 9.82 -15.80 -20.14
CA THR A 127 8.37 -15.92 -19.97
C THR A 127 7.89 -15.07 -18.79
N LYS A 128 8.61 -15.11 -17.66
CA LYS A 128 8.31 -14.30 -16.46
C LYS A 128 8.49 -12.81 -16.74
N ASP A 129 9.52 -12.40 -17.48
CA ASP A 129 9.72 -11.01 -17.91
C ASP A 129 8.55 -10.50 -18.75
N GLN A 130 8.07 -11.30 -19.71
CA GLN A 130 6.92 -10.95 -20.53
C GLN A 130 5.64 -10.81 -19.70
N GLN A 131 5.40 -11.74 -18.79
CA GLN A 131 4.26 -11.68 -17.87
C GLN A 131 4.32 -10.45 -16.96
N TYR A 132 5.50 -10.13 -16.44
CA TYR A 132 5.71 -8.95 -15.62
C TYR A 132 5.50 -7.66 -16.42
N ALA A 133 6.01 -7.57 -17.64
CA ALA A 133 5.80 -6.41 -18.51
C ALA A 133 4.31 -6.20 -18.82
N ALA A 134 3.56 -7.27 -19.09
CA ALA A 134 2.11 -7.20 -19.30
C ALA A 134 1.37 -6.72 -18.03
N LYS A 135 1.75 -7.25 -16.85
CA LYS A 135 1.19 -6.79 -15.56
C LYS A 135 1.50 -5.32 -15.30
N VAL A 136 2.72 -4.87 -15.56
CA VAL A 136 3.11 -3.45 -15.41
C VAL A 136 2.24 -2.54 -16.27
N ALA A 137 1.97 -2.92 -17.51
CA ALA A 137 1.12 -2.15 -18.40
C ALA A 137 -0.34 -2.09 -17.91
N ASP A 138 -0.94 -3.24 -17.57
CA ASP A 138 -2.33 -3.32 -17.07
C ASP A 138 -2.50 -2.59 -15.73
N ILE A 139 -1.66 -2.91 -14.76
CA ILE A 139 -1.72 -2.29 -13.42
C ILE A 139 -1.36 -0.81 -13.50
N GLY A 140 -0.41 -0.41 -14.36
CA GLY A 140 -0.07 0.98 -14.60
C GLY A 140 -1.25 1.81 -15.08
N ALA A 141 -2.04 1.27 -16.01
CA ALA A 141 -3.28 1.91 -16.47
C ALA A 141 -4.30 2.06 -15.33
N LYS A 142 -4.52 1.01 -14.54
CA LYS A 142 -5.42 1.02 -13.38
C LYS A 142 -4.98 2.02 -12.30
N LEU A 143 -3.69 2.06 -11.99
CA LEU A 143 -3.13 3.03 -11.05
C LEU A 143 -3.32 4.47 -11.52
N ASN A 144 -3.14 4.75 -12.80
CA ASN A 144 -3.37 6.09 -13.36
C ASN A 144 -4.85 6.50 -13.27
N GLU A 145 -5.77 5.57 -13.54
CA GLU A 145 -7.21 5.81 -13.36
C GLU A 145 -7.57 6.11 -11.90
N LEU A 146 -7.07 5.30 -10.96
CA LEU A 146 -7.30 5.48 -9.51
C LEU A 146 -6.70 6.79 -9.00
N ARG A 147 -5.50 7.17 -9.47
CA ARG A 147 -4.88 8.47 -9.17
C ARG A 147 -5.73 9.63 -9.67
N GLY A 148 -6.26 9.53 -10.89
CA GLY A 148 -7.18 10.53 -11.43
C GLY A 148 -8.44 10.70 -10.59
N LYS A 149 -9.07 9.57 -10.18
CA LYS A 149 -10.22 9.58 -9.28
C LYS A 149 -9.87 10.18 -7.92
N SER A 150 -8.76 9.77 -7.31
CA SER A 150 -8.30 10.33 -6.02
C SER A 150 -8.07 11.84 -6.11
N ALA A 151 -7.41 12.32 -7.17
CA ALA A 151 -7.18 13.75 -7.38
C ALA A 151 -8.49 14.55 -7.57
N ALA A 152 -9.49 13.97 -8.25
CA ALA A 152 -10.80 14.59 -8.39
C ALA A 152 -11.50 14.75 -7.02
N PHE A 153 -11.45 13.72 -6.15
CA PHE A 153 -11.97 13.81 -4.79
C PHE A 153 -11.22 14.83 -3.93
N GLU A 154 -9.89 14.89 -4.04
CA GLU A 154 -9.08 15.91 -3.36
C GLU A 154 -9.45 17.33 -3.82
N GLY A 155 -9.74 17.51 -5.11
CA GLY A 155 -10.24 18.77 -5.67
C GLY A 155 -11.57 19.18 -5.04
N GLN A 156 -12.53 18.24 -4.95
CA GLN A 156 -13.83 18.48 -4.32
C GLN A 156 -13.69 18.78 -2.82
N VAL A 157 -12.82 18.08 -2.11
CA VAL A 157 -12.55 18.36 -0.68
C VAL A 157 -11.99 19.78 -0.52
N LYS A 158 -11.04 20.21 -1.35
CA LYS A 158 -10.49 21.59 -1.31
C LYS A 158 -11.54 22.64 -1.58
N GLU A 159 -12.45 22.40 -2.53
CA GLU A 159 -13.57 23.30 -2.80
C GLU A 159 -14.51 23.44 -1.58
N LEU A 160 -14.87 22.30 -0.96
CA LEU A 160 -15.68 22.30 0.25
C LEU A 160 -14.98 22.96 1.43
N GLU A 161 -13.65 22.78 1.57
CA GLU A 161 -12.87 23.47 2.58
C GLU A 161 -12.81 24.98 2.35
N GLY A 162 -12.77 25.42 1.10
CA GLY A 162 -12.93 26.83 0.74
C GLY A 162 -14.31 27.37 1.16
N LYS A 163 -15.40 26.68 0.81
CA LYS A 163 -16.76 27.01 1.25
C LYS A 163 -16.88 27.03 2.78
N ARG A 164 -16.27 26.04 3.45
CA ARG A 164 -16.18 25.98 4.90
C ARG A 164 -15.55 27.23 5.52
N ALA A 165 -14.42 27.68 4.95
CA ALA A 165 -13.72 28.88 5.41
C ALA A 165 -14.60 30.13 5.31
N GLU A 166 -15.38 30.26 4.24
CA GLU A 166 -16.32 31.38 4.07
C GLU A 166 -17.48 31.30 5.09
N VAL A 167 -18.11 30.14 5.22
CA VAL A 167 -19.23 29.94 6.17
C VAL A 167 -18.76 30.16 7.61
N SER A 168 -17.55 29.76 7.95
CA SER A 168 -16.98 29.92 9.29
C SER A 168 -16.84 31.38 9.74
N LYS A 169 -16.65 32.31 8.79
CA LYS A 169 -16.58 33.76 9.07
C LYS A 169 -17.90 34.30 9.63
N GLY A 170 -19.04 33.70 9.27
CA GLY A 170 -20.36 34.06 9.74
C GLY A 170 -20.70 33.50 11.15
N VAL A 171 -19.86 32.60 11.69
CA VAL A 171 -20.10 31.99 12.99
C VAL A 171 -19.48 32.81 14.12
N HIS A 172 -20.18 33.01 15.20
CA HIS A 172 -19.67 33.75 16.36
C HIS A 172 -18.44 33.07 16.98
N PRO A 173 -17.30 33.79 17.18
CA PRO A 173 -15.99 33.19 17.51
C PRO A 173 -15.99 32.26 18.73
N PRO A 174 -16.61 32.58 19.90
CA PRO A 174 -16.68 31.65 21.02
C PRO A 174 -17.44 30.35 20.71
N LEU A 175 -18.49 30.42 19.90
CA LEU A 175 -19.28 29.26 19.47
C LEU A 175 -18.50 28.40 18.48
N LEU A 176 -17.78 29.03 17.56
CA LEU A 176 -16.89 28.35 16.62
C LEU A 176 -15.77 27.60 17.36
N SER A 177 -15.10 28.24 18.32
CA SER A 177 -14.05 27.60 19.12
C SER A 177 -14.55 26.36 19.86
N ARG A 178 -15.75 26.45 20.45
CA ARG A 178 -16.40 25.32 21.11
C ARG A 178 -16.73 24.20 20.13
N TYR A 179 -17.28 24.57 18.98
CA TYR A 179 -17.62 23.65 17.90
C TYR A 179 -16.38 22.88 17.42
N GLU A 180 -15.28 23.56 17.13
CA GLU A 180 -14.03 22.93 16.69
C GLU A 180 -13.47 21.95 17.72
N THR A 181 -13.58 22.30 19.01
CA THR A 181 -13.15 21.41 20.10
C THR A 181 -13.95 20.12 20.15
N VAL A 182 -15.27 20.22 20.00
CA VAL A 182 -16.17 19.06 20.00
C VAL A 182 -16.01 18.23 18.73
N ARG A 183 -15.94 18.88 17.56
CA ARG A 183 -15.80 18.25 16.25
C ARG A 183 -14.56 17.34 16.14
N ARG A 184 -13.44 17.75 16.72
CA ARG A 184 -12.21 16.94 16.76
C ARG A 184 -12.39 15.60 17.47
N ARG A 185 -13.34 15.53 18.41
CA ARG A 185 -13.58 14.33 19.22
C ARG A 185 -14.81 13.55 18.77
N ARG A 186 -15.83 14.24 18.29
CA ARG A 186 -17.13 13.64 17.97
C ARG A 186 -17.81 14.34 16.80
N SER A 187 -18.14 13.60 15.78
CA SER A 187 -18.93 14.06 14.64
C SER A 187 -20.29 13.33 14.63
N PRO A 188 -21.42 14.01 14.43
CA PRO A 188 -21.62 15.47 14.39
C PRO A 188 -21.38 16.15 15.75
N ALA A 189 -20.95 17.42 15.75
CA ALA A 189 -20.62 18.18 16.95
C ALA A 189 -21.85 18.93 17.53
N LEU A 190 -22.70 19.46 16.65
CA LEU A 190 -23.99 20.07 16.98
C LEU A 190 -25.09 19.05 16.73
N VAL A 191 -25.98 18.85 17.73
CA VAL A 191 -27.10 17.92 17.62
C VAL A 191 -28.34 18.51 18.24
N THR A 192 -29.48 18.14 17.71
CA THR A 192 -30.80 18.57 18.29
C THR A 192 -31.21 17.68 19.46
N VAL A 193 -32.09 18.22 20.27
CA VAL A 193 -32.75 17.50 21.37
C VAL A 193 -34.22 17.30 21.03
N ILE A 194 -34.65 16.06 20.88
CA ILE A 194 -36.03 15.70 20.55
C ILE A 194 -36.61 14.89 21.69
N ALA A 195 -37.78 15.30 22.19
CA ALA A 195 -38.48 14.64 23.31
C ALA A 195 -37.56 14.41 24.55
N GLY A 196 -36.73 15.40 24.88
CA GLY A 196 -35.78 15.31 25.99
C GLY A 196 -34.60 14.40 25.80
N LYS A 197 -34.37 13.85 24.56
CA LYS A 197 -33.25 12.97 24.24
C LYS A 197 -32.24 13.67 23.31
N CYS A 198 -30.98 13.56 23.65
CA CYS A 198 -29.89 14.01 22.79
C CYS A 198 -29.77 13.12 21.53
N GLN A 199 -29.94 13.67 20.33
CA GLN A 199 -29.86 12.91 19.09
C GLN A 199 -28.44 12.40 18.75
N GLY A 200 -27.44 12.80 19.51
CA GLY A 200 -26.07 12.34 19.31
C GLY A 200 -25.64 11.12 20.13
N CYS A 201 -26.25 10.90 21.30
CA CYS A 201 -25.95 9.76 22.19
C CYS A 201 -27.21 9.04 22.72
N ASN A 202 -28.37 9.50 22.33
CA ASN A 202 -29.72 8.99 22.75
C ASN A 202 -29.99 8.98 24.25
N MET A 203 -29.16 9.66 25.05
CA MET A 203 -29.36 9.80 26.49
C MET A 203 -30.42 10.86 26.79
N ILE A 204 -31.20 10.60 27.84
CA ILE A 204 -32.22 11.55 28.35
C ILE A 204 -31.50 12.68 29.08
N LEU A 205 -31.90 13.92 28.78
CA LEU A 205 -31.38 15.11 29.43
C LEU A 205 -32.14 15.40 30.73
N PRO A 206 -31.50 16.07 31.71
CA PRO A 206 -32.22 16.61 32.86
C PRO A 206 -33.35 17.51 32.40
N PRO A 207 -34.57 17.40 33.00
CA PRO A 207 -35.73 18.16 32.59
C PRO A 207 -35.53 19.69 32.58
N GLN A 208 -34.76 20.19 33.54
CA GLN A 208 -34.45 21.62 33.63
C GLN A 208 -33.65 22.07 32.40
N LEU A 209 -32.61 21.33 32.00
CA LEU A 209 -31.79 21.62 30.82
C LEU A 209 -32.63 21.59 29.53
N TYR A 210 -33.50 20.59 29.40
CA TYR A 210 -34.42 20.50 28.26
C TYR A 210 -35.37 21.69 28.15
N ASN A 211 -35.95 22.10 29.27
CA ASN A 211 -36.86 23.25 29.34
C ASN A 211 -36.11 24.54 28.99
N THR A 212 -34.91 24.75 29.51
CA THR A 212 -34.09 25.92 29.20
C THR A 212 -33.79 25.98 27.69
N LEU A 213 -33.36 24.89 27.08
CA LEU A 213 -33.09 24.84 25.65
C LEU A 213 -34.30 25.18 24.79
N LYS A 214 -35.48 24.76 25.23
CA LYS A 214 -36.74 25.00 24.51
C LYS A 214 -37.23 26.44 24.67
N THR A 215 -36.99 27.06 25.82
CA THR A 215 -37.46 28.42 26.12
C THR A 215 -36.51 29.49 25.63
N SER A 216 -35.18 29.33 25.86
CA SER A 216 -34.17 30.33 25.49
C SER A 216 -33.71 30.23 24.05
N LEU A 217 -33.93 29.08 23.38
CA LEU A 217 -33.42 28.77 22.06
C LEU A 217 -31.89 28.95 21.97
N GLU A 218 -31.18 28.75 23.07
CA GLU A 218 -29.74 28.81 23.20
C GLU A 218 -29.10 27.42 23.00
N THR A 219 -27.78 27.36 23.06
CA THR A 219 -27.02 26.12 23.04
C THR A 219 -26.47 25.78 24.39
N ASP A 220 -26.44 24.50 24.69
CA ASP A 220 -25.73 23.99 25.85
C ASP A 220 -24.92 22.75 25.50
N VAL A 221 -24.34 22.08 26.48
CA VAL A 221 -23.54 20.85 26.29
C VAL A 221 -24.32 19.67 26.85
N CYS A 222 -24.36 18.62 26.08
CA CYS A 222 -24.89 17.36 26.58
C CYS A 222 -23.99 16.81 27.70
N PRO A 223 -24.52 16.60 28.92
CA PRO A 223 -23.72 16.12 30.05
C PRO A 223 -23.09 14.75 29.81
N SER A 224 -23.72 13.92 28.97
CA SER A 224 -23.25 12.56 28.70
C SER A 224 -22.21 12.49 27.58
N CYS A 225 -22.42 13.17 26.45
CA CYS A 225 -21.52 13.04 25.27
C CYS A 225 -20.75 14.30 24.94
N GLN A 226 -20.97 15.39 25.64
CA GLN A 226 -20.31 16.71 25.49
C GLN A 226 -20.49 17.37 24.12
N ARG A 227 -21.41 16.90 23.28
CA ARG A 227 -21.83 17.60 22.07
C ARG A 227 -22.57 18.87 22.38
N ILE A 228 -22.52 19.82 21.46
CA ILE A 228 -23.36 21.02 21.50
C ILE A 228 -24.79 20.58 21.21
N ILE A 229 -25.69 20.93 22.07
CA ILE A 229 -27.12 20.61 21.95
C ILE A 229 -27.96 21.89 21.80
N CYS A 230 -29.01 21.81 21.01
CA CYS A 230 -29.98 22.88 20.81
C CYS A 230 -31.39 22.31 20.60
N ALA A 231 -32.41 23.17 20.76
CA ALA A 231 -33.74 22.82 20.34
C ALA A 231 -33.87 22.80 18.83
N PRO A 232 -34.65 21.90 18.20
CA PRO A 232 -34.85 21.85 16.76
C PRO A 232 -35.31 23.20 16.17
N GLU A 233 -36.19 23.90 16.87
CA GLU A 233 -36.75 25.20 16.49
C GLU A 233 -35.69 26.31 16.42
N ALA A 234 -34.54 26.11 17.03
CA ALA A 234 -33.43 27.05 16.98
C ALA A 234 -32.67 27.01 15.64
N ILE A 235 -32.72 25.89 14.95
CA ILE A 235 -32.09 25.69 13.64
C ILE A 235 -33.12 25.82 12.51
N GLU A 236 -34.23 25.10 12.63
CA GLU A 236 -35.33 25.12 11.68
C GLU A 236 -36.57 25.72 12.35
N PRO A 237 -36.98 26.94 11.98
CA PRO A 237 -38.22 27.48 12.51
C PRO A 237 -39.40 26.56 12.11
N PRO A 238 -40.40 26.37 13.00
CA PRO A 238 -41.56 25.56 12.67
C PRO A 238 -42.22 26.11 11.40
N PRO A 239 -42.74 25.24 10.52
CA PRO A 239 -43.45 25.70 9.32
C PRO A 239 -44.52 26.65 9.74
N ALA A 240 -44.61 27.82 9.10
CA ALA A 240 -45.62 28.82 9.38
C ALA A 240 -46.99 28.14 9.37
N LYS A 241 -47.71 28.18 10.50
CA LYS A 241 -49.07 27.70 10.55
C LYS A 241 -49.84 28.47 9.47
N LYS A 242 -50.24 27.78 8.40
CA LYS A 242 -51.20 28.30 7.45
C LYS A 242 -52.49 28.50 8.27
N GLY A 243 -52.82 29.78 8.56
CA GLY A 243 -54.08 30.19 9.10
C GLY A 243 -55.24 29.93 8.13
#